data_008d46d04ff3fb97975a7279d4604e5c
#
_entry.id   008d46d04ff3fb97975a7279d4604e5c
#
_cell.length_a   1.000
_cell.length_b   1.000
_cell.length_c   1.000
_cell.angle_alpha   90.00
_cell.angle_beta   90.00
_cell.angle_gamma   90.00
#
_symmetry.space_group_name_H-M   'P 1'
#
loop_
_entity.id
_entity.type
_entity.pdbx_description
1 polymer ?
#
loop_
_entity_poly.entity_id
_entity_poly.type
_entity_poly.pdbx_seq_one_letter_code
_entity_poly.pdbx_strand_id
1 'polypeptide(L)'
;ILDAFSEQIAQPHGILLVTGPTGSGKSTTLYSALAQMDSDRLNVSTVEDPVEYNLEYCNQVQVNEKTGMTFSAALRSLLRQDPDIIMVGEIRDAETARIAVQAALTGHLVLSTLHTNDAPSSISRLVNIGIEPYLIAASLNGVLAQRLVRRVCEHCKESYTAPDNLRKYLDIAGIQPNELVIGKGCDACRSTGYAGRCGIHELLVIDDHFRQFINADAAVDNMRRAFRQSGWPNLFEDGLQKVKQGITTIDEILRVAEAADAADALQQQPPSQTENMTPEADCGEDSPVAVHQIDG
;
A
#
# COMPACT_ATOMS: atom_id res chain seq x y z
N ILE A 1 -8.71 -2.70 -4.39
CA ILE A 1 -7.97 -1.47 -4.03
C ILE A 1 -8.47 -0.28 -4.87
N LEU A 2 -8.54 -0.39 -6.21
CA LEU A 2 -8.93 0.73 -7.06
C LEU A 2 -10.32 1.29 -6.69
N ASP A 3 -11.33 0.43 -6.56
CA ASP A 3 -12.70 0.86 -6.23
C ASP A 3 -12.74 1.58 -4.87
N ALA A 4 -12.10 1.00 -3.86
CA ALA A 4 -12.03 1.61 -2.53
C ALA A 4 -11.26 2.94 -2.54
N PHE A 5 -10.20 3.06 -3.34
CA PHE A 5 -9.51 4.35 -3.52
C PHE A 5 -10.42 5.38 -4.21
N SER A 6 -11.18 4.94 -5.22
CA SER A 6 -12.16 5.80 -5.91
C SER A 6 -13.27 6.29 -4.96
N GLU A 7 -13.70 5.46 -4.01
CA GLU A 7 -14.63 5.86 -2.96
C GLU A 7 -14.03 6.93 -2.03
N GLN A 8 -12.73 6.87 -1.75
CA GLN A 8 -12.07 7.87 -0.90
C GLN A 8 -11.88 9.20 -1.61
N ILE A 9 -11.58 9.22 -2.91
CA ILE A 9 -11.48 10.48 -3.68
C ILE A 9 -12.85 11.13 -3.94
N ALA A 10 -13.94 10.38 -3.82
CA ALA A 10 -15.30 10.89 -3.94
C ALA A 10 -15.86 11.46 -2.64
N GLN A 11 -15.12 11.40 -1.52
CA GLN A 11 -15.56 11.99 -0.26
C GLN A 11 -15.61 13.51 -0.37
N PRO A 12 -16.61 14.16 0.26
CA PRO A 12 -16.77 15.62 0.17
C PRO A 12 -15.69 16.41 0.88
N HIS A 13 -15.02 15.82 1.86
CA HIS A 13 -13.95 16.44 2.65
C HIS A 13 -13.06 15.38 3.29
N GLY A 14 -11.94 15.82 3.85
CA GLY A 14 -10.96 14.94 4.51
C GLY A 14 -9.63 14.97 3.81
N ILE A 15 -8.68 14.17 4.28
CA ILE A 15 -7.34 14.05 3.69
C ILE A 15 -7.18 12.66 3.10
N LEU A 16 -6.72 12.58 1.87
CA LEU A 16 -6.25 11.36 1.25
C LEU A 16 -4.75 11.50 0.93
N LEU A 17 -3.94 10.61 1.47
CA LEU A 17 -2.49 10.62 1.29
C LEU A 17 -2.04 9.54 0.32
N VAL A 18 -1.09 9.88 -0.54
CA VAL A 18 -0.34 8.90 -1.33
C VAL A 18 1.10 8.88 -0.85
N THR A 19 1.61 7.74 -0.43
CA THR A 19 2.95 7.62 0.12
C THR A 19 3.83 6.66 -0.66
N GLY A 20 5.13 6.80 -0.48
CA GLY A 20 6.15 5.98 -1.12
C GLY A 20 7.43 6.76 -1.40
N PRO A 21 8.52 6.10 -1.80
CA PRO A 21 9.77 6.76 -2.13
C PRO A 21 9.65 7.63 -3.39
N THR A 22 10.69 8.39 -3.65
CA THR A 22 10.82 9.13 -4.91
C THR A 22 10.75 8.17 -6.09
N GLY A 23 9.99 8.55 -7.13
CA GLY A 23 9.81 7.72 -8.31
C GLY A 23 8.79 6.57 -8.17
N SER A 24 8.02 6.50 -7.07
CA SER A 24 6.95 5.50 -6.92
C SER A 24 5.66 5.84 -7.69
N GLY A 25 5.58 6.99 -8.34
CA GLY A 25 4.44 7.40 -9.16
C GLY A 25 3.36 8.19 -8.42
N LYS A 26 3.65 8.74 -7.23
CA LYS A 26 2.68 9.48 -6.39
C LYS A 26 1.98 10.62 -7.13
N SER A 27 2.75 11.52 -7.77
CA SER A 27 2.21 12.65 -8.54
C SER A 27 1.29 12.18 -9.67
N THR A 28 1.68 11.12 -10.40
CA THR A 28 0.86 10.53 -11.46
C THR A 28 -0.47 10.02 -10.91
N THR A 29 -0.46 9.36 -9.75
CA THR A 29 -1.67 8.86 -9.09
C THR A 29 -2.58 10.02 -8.65
N LEU A 30 -2.02 11.06 -8.02
CA LEU A 30 -2.79 12.24 -7.63
C LEU A 30 -3.38 12.98 -8.84
N TYR A 31 -2.60 13.18 -9.89
CA TYR A 31 -3.11 13.80 -11.13
C TYR A 31 -4.20 12.95 -11.79
N SER A 32 -4.06 11.62 -11.75
CA SER A 32 -5.11 10.71 -12.24
C SER A 32 -6.38 10.76 -11.37
N ALA A 33 -6.23 10.98 -10.07
CA ALA A 33 -7.37 11.21 -9.17
C ALA A 33 -8.06 12.54 -9.48
N LEU A 34 -7.31 13.64 -9.63
CA LEU A 34 -7.85 14.95 -10.01
C LEU A 34 -8.59 14.89 -11.36
N ALA A 35 -8.06 14.16 -12.33
CA ALA A 35 -8.69 14.00 -13.65
C ALA A 35 -10.02 13.23 -13.63
N GLN A 36 -10.35 12.53 -12.54
CA GLN A 36 -11.63 11.83 -12.37
C GLN A 36 -12.69 12.71 -11.67
N MET A 37 -12.29 13.87 -11.17
CA MET A 37 -13.19 14.79 -10.47
C MET A 37 -13.95 15.68 -11.44
N ASP A 38 -15.16 16.09 -11.06
CA ASP A 38 -16.03 16.98 -11.85
C ASP A 38 -15.51 18.43 -11.76
N SER A 39 -14.46 18.73 -12.52
CA SER A 39 -13.83 20.04 -12.54
C SER A 39 -14.71 21.15 -13.14
N ASP A 40 -15.81 20.81 -13.81
CA ASP A 40 -16.78 21.81 -14.29
C ASP A 40 -17.61 22.39 -13.12
N ARG A 41 -17.67 21.70 -12.00
CA ARG A 41 -18.45 22.06 -10.81
C ARG A 41 -17.60 22.35 -9.58
N LEU A 42 -16.38 21.81 -9.53
CA LEU A 42 -15.51 21.88 -8.37
C LEU A 42 -14.30 22.76 -8.64
N ASN A 43 -14.01 23.67 -7.74
CA ASN A 43 -12.80 24.49 -7.78
C ASN A 43 -11.61 23.67 -7.28
N VAL A 44 -10.79 23.19 -8.23
CA VAL A 44 -9.60 22.38 -7.96
C VAL A 44 -8.36 23.27 -7.97
N SER A 45 -7.62 23.29 -6.88
CA SER A 45 -6.39 24.08 -6.73
C SER A 45 -5.24 23.22 -6.25
N THR A 46 -4.03 23.46 -6.76
CA THR A 46 -2.83 22.72 -6.36
C THR A 46 -1.71 23.65 -5.90
N VAL A 47 -0.83 23.15 -5.03
CA VAL A 47 0.47 23.76 -4.72
C VAL A 47 1.57 22.71 -4.82
N GLU A 48 2.59 22.94 -5.63
CA GLU A 48 3.54 21.95 -6.10
C GLU A 48 4.99 22.46 -6.13
N ASP A 49 5.97 21.54 -6.05
CA ASP A 49 7.40 21.83 -6.10
C ASP A 49 8.20 20.76 -6.88
N PRO A 50 8.35 20.91 -8.21
CA PRO A 50 7.67 21.84 -9.11
C PRO A 50 6.33 21.29 -9.63
N VAL A 51 5.61 22.08 -10.44
CA VAL A 51 4.53 21.58 -11.31
C VAL A 51 5.13 20.69 -12.39
N GLU A 52 4.71 19.41 -12.43
CA GLU A 52 5.26 18.42 -13.38
C GLU A 52 4.76 18.66 -14.82
N TYR A 53 3.47 18.93 -14.98
CA TYR A 53 2.84 19.36 -16.23
C TYR A 53 1.52 20.08 -15.96
N ASN A 54 1.11 20.95 -16.89
CA ASN A 54 -0.09 21.73 -16.72
C ASN A 54 -1.37 20.89 -16.84
N LEU A 55 -2.30 21.11 -15.92
CA LEU A 55 -3.65 20.57 -15.92
C LEU A 55 -4.62 21.72 -16.25
N GLU A 56 -5.28 21.65 -17.42
CA GLU A 56 -6.17 22.73 -17.89
C GLU A 56 -7.37 22.99 -16.98
N TYR A 57 -7.71 22.02 -16.15
CA TYR A 57 -8.87 22.02 -15.24
C TYR A 57 -8.50 22.36 -13.78
N CYS A 58 -7.27 22.81 -13.51
CA CYS A 58 -6.80 23.11 -12.15
C CYS A 58 -6.12 24.48 -12.07
N ASN A 59 -6.24 25.13 -10.92
CA ASN A 59 -5.43 26.30 -10.59
C ASN A 59 -4.12 25.83 -9.93
N GLN A 60 -3.02 25.74 -10.68
CA GLN A 60 -1.74 25.23 -10.19
C GLN A 60 -0.83 26.35 -9.73
N VAL A 61 -0.36 26.29 -8.48
CA VAL A 61 0.60 27.23 -7.89
C VAL A 61 1.92 26.50 -7.67
N GLN A 62 3.00 27.02 -8.25
CA GLN A 62 4.34 26.50 -8.02
C GLN A 62 5.02 27.22 -6.84
N VAL A 63 5.59 26.43 -5.93
CA VAL A 63 6.44 26.92 -4.83
C VAL A 63 7.64 27.67 -5.38
N ASN A 64 7.97 28.78 -4.72
CA ASN A 64 9.17 29.57 -4.98
C ASN A 64 9.69 30.15 -3.64
N GLU A 65 10.55 29.41 -2.99
CA GLU A 65 11.11 29.81 -1.68
C GLU A 65 11.85 31.16 -1.72
N LYS A 66 12.47 31.50 -2.86
CA LYS A 66 13.20 32.76 -3.03
C LYS A 66 12.29 33.99 -2.91
N THR A 67 11.03 33.84 -3.27
CA THR A 67 10.01 34.91 -3.15
C THR A 67 9.13 34.77 -1.92
N GLY A 68 9.39 33.79 -1.05
CA GLY A 68 8.57 33.52 0.13
C GLY A 68 7.28 32.73 -0.17
N MET A 69 7.10 32.25 -1.41
CA MET A 69 5.98 31.38 -1.79
C MET A 69 6.29 29.95 -1.36
N THR A 70 6.11 29.64 -0.08
CA THR A 70 6.24 28.30 0.50
C THR A 70 4.96 27.50 0.35
N PHE A 71 4.98 26.20 0.65
CA PHE A 71 3.76 25.37 0.70
C PHE A 71 2.73 25.95 1.65
N SER A 72 3.12 26.35 2.86
CA SER A 72 2.22 26.90 3.87
C SER A 72 1.65 28.27 3.44
N ALA A 73 2.46 29.16 2.85
CA ALA A 73 2.01 30.46 2.37
C ALA A 73 1.02 30.35 1.20
N ALA A 74 1.34 29.48 0.22
CA ALA A 74 0.46 29.21 -0.91
C ALA A 74 -0.88 28.59 -0.45
N LEU A 75 -0.83 27.57 0.39
CA LEU A 75 -2.01 26.89 0.90
C LEU A 75 -2.96 27.84 1.68
N ARG A 76 -2.42 28.74 2.52
CA ARG A 76 -3.22 29.77 3.17
C ARG A 76 -3.89 30.73 2.18
N SER A 77 -3.24 30.99 1.05
CA SER A 77 -3.81 31.85 0.01
C SER A 77 -4.90 31.13 -0.77
N LEU A 78 -4.69 29.86 -1.12
CA LEU A 78 -5.66 29.03 -1.81
C LEU A 78 -6.95 28.87 -1.01
N LEU A 79 -6.88 28.66 0.32
CA LEU A 79 -8.05 28.58 1.20
C LEU A 79 -8.96 29.81 1.20
N ARG A 80 -8.51 30.95 0.67
CA ARG A 80 -9.33 32.17 0.52
C ARG A 80 -9.89 32.32 -0.90
N GLN A 81 -9.68 31.33 -1.76
CA GLN A 81 -10.15 31.32 -3.16
C GLN A 81 -11.34 30.36 -3.34
N ASP A 82 -12.01 29.98 -2.22
CA ASP A 82 -13.16 29.07 -2.21
C ASP A 82 -12.90 27.76 -2.97
N PRO A 83 -11.82 27.02 -2.66
CA PRO A 83 -11.53 25.73 -3.29
C PRO A 83 -12.42 24.65 -2.70
N ASP A 84 -12.86 23.70 -3.53
CA ASP A 84 -13.49 22.46 -3.07
C ASP A 84 -12.43 21.38 -2.80
N ILE A 85 -11.43 21.32 -3.71
CA ILE A 85 -10.36 20.31 -3.70
C ILE A 85 -9.00 21.00 -3.73
N ILE A 86 -8.15 20.60 -2.81
CA ILE A 86 -6.79 21.11 -2.72
C ILE A 86 -5.79 19.96 -2.82
N MET A 87 -4.88 20.04 -3.79
CA MET A 87 -3.74 19.13 -3.81
C MET A 87 -2.49 19.86 -3.29
N VAL A 88 -1.90 19.33 -2.24
CA VAL A 88 -0.60 19.74 -1.71
C VAL A 88 0.44 18.73 -2.16
N GLY A 89 1.39 19.12 -2.99
CA GLY A 89 2.37 18.23 -3.59
C GLY A 89 3.01 17.29 -2.58
N GLU A 90 3.41 17.84 -1.42
CA GLU A 90 3.86 17.04 -0.28
C GLU A 90 3.75 17.80 1.05
N ILE A 91 3.64 17.04 2.14
CA ILE A 91 3.68 17.55 3.53
C ILE A 91 5.03 17.20 4.13
N ARG A 92 5.90 18.22 4.33
CA ARG A 92 7.23 18.05 4.92
C ARG A 92 7.32 18.52 6.37
N ASP A 93 6.52 19.50 6.75
CA ASP A 93 6.62 20.25 7.99
C ASP A 93 5.29 20.39 8.74
N ALA A 94 5.38 20.75 10.03
CA ALA A 94 4.23 20.89 10.91
C ALA A 94 3.27 22.01 10.49
N GLU A 95 3.76 23.09 9.90
CA GLU A 95 2.93 24.21 9.52
C GLU A 95 2.01 23.86 8.36
N THR A 96 2.58 23.28 7.28
CA THR A 96 1.82 22.77 6.13
C THR A 96 0.83 21.68 6.55
N ALA A 97 1.27 20.74 7.41
CA ALA A 97 0.42 19.67 7.91
C ALA A 97 -0.81 20.21 8.68
N ARG A 98 -0.61 21.17 9.60
CA ARG A 98 -1.72 21.77 10.36
C ARG A 98 -2.72 22.51 9.47
N ILE A 99 -2.24 23.25 8.47
CA ILE A 99 -3.14 23.95 7.55
C ILE A 99 -3.95 22.94 6.71
N ALA A 100 -3.32 21.87 6.24
CA ALA A 100 -4.00 20.80 5.49
C ALA A 100 -5.08 20.10 6.34
N VAL A 101 -4.78 19.79 7.61
CA VAL A 101 -5.73 19.21 8.57
C VAL A 101 -6.91 20.19 8.82
N GLN A 102 -6.63 21.46 9.03
CA GLN A 102 -7.69 22.47 9.22
C GLN A 102 -8.58 22.59 7.98
N ALA A 103 -7.99 22.60 6.77
CA ALA A 103 -8.74 22.61 5.53
C ALA A 103 -9.70 21.41 5.43
N ALA A 104 -9.22 20.22 5.72
CA ALA A 104 -10.02 19.01 5.72
C ALA A 104 -11.17 19.03 6.74
N LEU A 105 -10.92 19.54 7.94
CA LEU A 105 -11.93 19.67 8.99
C LEU A 105 -12.98 20.77 8.71
N THR A 106 -12.64 21.72 7.83
CA THR A 106 -13.52 22.83 7.43
C THR A 106 -14.27 22.58 6.12
N GLY A 107 -14.22 21.37 5.58
CA GLY A 107 -15.07 20.96 4.46
C GLY A 107 -14.37 20.79 3.12
N HIS A 108 -13.03 20.85 3.06
CA HIS A 108 -12.28 20.67 1.81
C HIS A 108 -11.77 19.25 1.67
N LEU A 109 -11.73 18.72 0.47
CA LEU A 109 -10.97 17.51 0.16
C LEU A 109 -9.52 17.87 -0.11
N VAL A 110 -8.61 17.32 0.70
CA VAL A 110 -7.17 17.55 0.59
C VAL A 110 -6.48 16.29 0.10
N LEU A 111 -5.77 16.40 -1.02
CA LEU A 111 -4.92 15.35 -1.55
C LEU A 111 -3.46 15.72 -1.30
N SER A 112 -2.64 14.80 -0.79
CA SER A 112 -1.23 15.11 -0.58
C SER A 112 -0.34 13.87 -0.62
N THR A 113 0.99 14.10 -0.55
CA THR A 113 1.95 13.00 -0.45
C THR A 113 2.78 13.06 0.82
N LEU A 114 3.25 11.88 1.22
CA LEU A 114 4.27 11.69 2.24
C LEU A 114 5.38 10.78 1.70
N HIS A 115 6.50 10.74 2.44
CA HIS A 115 7.60 9.81 2.18
C HIS A 115 7.68 8.80 3.33
N THR A 116 6.81 7.78 3.31
CA THR A 116 6.86 6.63 4.22
C THR A 116 6.90 5.33 3.41
N ASN A 117 7.27 4.25 4.03
CA ASN A 117 7.48 2.98 3.35
C ASN A 117 6.18 2.19 3.15
N ASP A 118 5.25 2.32 4.10
CA ASP A 118 3.94 1.69 4.11
C ASP A 118 2.85 2.70 4.50
N ALA A 119 1.59 2.33 4.37
CA ALA A 119 0.48 3.21 4.69
C ALA A 119 0.33 3.45 6.21
N PRO A 120 0.44 2.45 7.10
CA PRO A 120 0.37 2.64 8.54
C PRO A 120 1.43 3.61 9.09
N SER A 121 2.65 3.58 8.58
CA SER A 121 3.74 4.47 9.01
C SER A 121 3.45 5.95 8.73
N SER A 122 2.54 6.25 7.81
CA SER A 122 2.14 7.63 7.51
C SER A 122 1.45 8.31 8.69
N ILE A 123 0.68 7.55 9.49
CA ILE A 123 0.02 8.05 10.69
C ILE A 123 1.07 8.47 11.73
N SER A 124 2.00 7.58 12.05
CA SER A 124 3.09 7.89 12.97
C SER A 124 3.98 9.04 12.46
N ARG A 125 4.15 9.15 11.13
CA ARG A 125 4.88 10.27 10.52
C ARG A 125 4.16 11.61 10.77
N LEU A 126 2.83 11.67 10.63
CA LEU A 126 2.05 12.87 10.95
C LEU A 126 2.16 13.25 12.43
N VAL A 127 2.10 12.27 13.34
CA VAL A 127 2.32 12.51 14.78
C VAL A 127 3.72 13.07 15.03
N ASN A 128 4.75 12.49 14.41
CA ASN A 128 6.13 12.94 14.55
C ASN A 128 6.38 14.35 13.97
N ILE A 129 5.60 14.78 12.99
CA ILE A 129 5.59 16.16 12.47
C ILE A 129 4.92 17.12 13.47
N GLY A 130 4.15 16.62 14.43
CA GLY A 130 3.51 17.40 15.48
C GLY A 130 2.01 17.65 15.24
N ILE A 131 1.32 16.71 14.59
CA ILE A 131 -0.13 16.68 14.50
C ILE A 131 -0.67 15.74 15.58
N GLU A 132 -1.63 16.22 16.35
CA GLU A 132 -2.26 15.47 17.42
C GLU A 132 -3.07 14.29 16.87
N PRO A 133 -3.00 13.10 17.48
CA PRO A 133 -3.68 11.89 16.99
C PRO A 133 -5.17 12.07 16.72
N TYR A 134 -5.89 12.80 17.58
CA TYR A 134 -7.32 13.03 17.40
C TYR A 134 -7.65 13.87 16.16
N LEU A 135 -6.77 14.79 15.76
CA LEU A 135 -6.91 15.56 14.52
C LEU A 135 -6.68 14.69 13.29
N ILE A 136 -5.69 13.80 13.35
CA ILE A 136 -5.43 12.80 12.29
C ILE A 136 -6.65 11.90 12.14
N ALA A 137 -7.15 11.33 13.23
CA ALA A 137 -8.32 10.46 13.23
C ALA A 137 -9.58 11.15 12.67
N ALA A 138 -9.74 12.45 12.92
CA ALA A 138 -10.89 13.22 12.47
C ALA A 138 -10.81 13.69 11.01
N SER A 139 -9.59 13.88 10.48
CA SER A 139 -9.39 14.47 9.14
C SER A 139 -8.94 13.49 8.08
N LEU A 140 -8.27 12.38 8.44
CA LEU A 140 -7.70 11.42 7.48
C LEU A 140 -8.78 10.43 7.00
N ASN A 141 -8.98 10.33 5.69
CA ASN A 141 -9.88 9.35 5.06
C ASN A 141 -9.14 8.06 4.70
N GLY A 142 -7.91 8.20 4.21
CA GLY A 142 -7.10 7.04 3.83
C GLY A 142 -5.68 7.37 3.44
N VAL A 143 -4.87 6.33 3.35
CA VAL A 143 -3.49 6.39 2.89
C VAL A 143 -3.24 5.29 1.87
N LEU A 144 -2.78 5.66 0.68
CA LEU A 144 -2.34 4.74 -0.37
C LEU A 144 -0.82 4.69 -0.39
N ALA A 145 -0.21 3.60 0.05
CA ALA A 145 1.21 3.35 -0.21
C ALA A 145 1.39 2.74 -1.60
N GLN A 146 2.45 3.15 -2.29
CA GLN A 146 2.68 2.80 -3.68
C GLN A 146 4.16 2.56 -3.99
N ARG A 147 4.42 1.54 -4.81
CA ARG A 147 5.71 1.25 -5.44
C ARG A 147 5.51 0.97 -6.92
N LEU A 148 6.55 1.16 -7.73
CA LEU A 148 6.55 0.74 -9.13
C LEU A 148 7.45 -0.48 -9.32
N VAL A 149 6.90 -1.49 -9.98
CA VAL A 149 7.59 -2.69 -10.43
C VAL A 149 7.68 -2.72 -11.95
N ARG A 150 8.72 -3.33 -12.50
CA ARG A 150 8.86 -3.50 -13.96
C ARG A 150 7.88 -4.57 -14.44
N ARG A 151 7.27 -4.34 -15.58
CA ARG A 151 6.41 -5.33 -16.24
C ARG A 151 7.25 -6.28 -17.09
N VAL A 152 6.91 -7.55 -17.07
CA VAL A 152 7.50 -8.52 -18.00
C VAL A 152 7.21 -8.10 -19.44
N CYS A 153 8.21 -8.19 -20.30
CA CYS A 153 8.08 -7.85 -21.70
C CYS A 153 7.19 -8.85 -22.43
N GLU A 154 6.10 -8.41 -23.01
CA GLU A 154 5.14 -9.29 -23.71
C GLU A 154 5.76 -9.96 -24.97
N HIS A 155 6.81 -9.37 -25.57
CA HIS A 155 7.46 -9.91 -26.77
C HIS A 155 8.38 -11.10 -26.49
N CYS A 156 8.89 -11.23 -25.25
CA CYS A 156 9.81 -12.31 -24.89
C CYS A 156 9.42 -13.03 -23.61
N LYS A 157 8.16 -12.88 -23.21
CA LYS A 157 7.55 -13.53 -22.05
C LYS A 157 7.45 -15.04 -22.28
N GLU A 158 7.88 -15.81 -21.30
CA GLU A 158 7.73 -17.25 -21.28
C GLU A 158 7.45 -17.76 -19.87
N SER A 159 6.87 -18.94 -19.78
CA SER A 159 6.66 -19.62 -18.51
C SER A 159 7.95 -20.27 -18.03
N TYR A 160 8.18 -20.25 -16.72
CA TYR A 160 9.27 -20.96 -16.09
C TYR A 160 8.84 -21.60 -14.77
N THR A 161 9.58 -22.62 -14.32
CA THR A 161 9.33 -23.22 -13.02
C THR A 161 10.19 -22.54 -11.95
N ALA A 162 9.54 -22.09 -10.89
CA ALA A 162 10.22 -21.43 -9.79
C ALA A 162 11.23 -22.35 -9.09
N PRO A 163 12.39 -21.84 -8.70
CA PRO A 163 13.30 -22.54 -7.81
C PRO A 163 12.69 -22.70 -6.41
N ASP A 164 13.11 -23.74 -5.67
CA ASP A 164 12.51 -24.13 -4.39
C ASP A 164 12.55 -23.03 -3.32
N ASN A 165 13.57 -22.17 -3.35
CA ASN A 165 13.68 -21.04 -2.40
C ASN A 165 12.57 -20.01 -2.51
N LEU A 166 11.82 -19.97 -3.61
CA LEU A 166 10.69 -19.06 -3.81
C LEU A 166 9.34 -19.67 -3.41
N ARG A 167 9.26 -20.99 -3.21
CA ARG A 167 7.99 -21.69 -2.91
C ARG A 167 7.21 -21.06 -1.77
N LYS A 168 7.87 -20.74 -0.67
CA LYS A 168 7.23 -20.11 0.50
C LYS A 168 6.45 -18.83 0.19
N TYR A 169 6.87 -18.07 -0.82
CA TYR A 169 6.19 -16.86 -1.25
C TYR A 169 5.03 -17.17 -2.20
N LEU A 170 5.18 -18.22 -3.03
CA LEU A 170 4.14 -18.65 -3.96
C LEU A 170 2.94 -19.25 -3.22
N ASP A 171 3.19 -19.97 -2.14
CA ASP A 171 2.15 -20.58 -1.29
C ASP A 171 1.22 -19.51 -0.69
N ILE A 172 1.74 -18.33 -0.34
CA ILE A 172 0.93 -17.19 0.17
C ILE A 172 -0.16 -16.79 -0.83
N ALA A 173 0.18 -16.72 -2.11
CA ALA A 173 -0.76 -16.30 -3.17
C ALA A 173 -1.50 -17.48 -3.84
N GLY A 174 -1.22 -18.70 -3.43
CA GLY A 174 -1.73 -19.90 -4.08
C GLY A 174 -1.32 -19.99 -5.55
N ILE A 175 -0.03 -19.68 -5.84
CA ILE A 175 0.55 -19.73 -7.18
C ILE A 175 1.29 -21.06 -7.34
N GLN A 176 1.01 -21.81 -8.42
CA GLN A 176 1.75 -23.02 -8.70
C GLN A 176 3.15 -22.69 -9.24
N PRO A 177 4.19 -23.46 -8.89
CA PRO A 177 5.56 -23.17 -9.30
C PRO A 177 5.79 -23.09 -10.82
N ASN A 178 4.92 -23.70 -11.64
CA ASN A 178 4.97 -23.70 -13.10
C ASN A 178 4.11 -22.58 -13.75
N GLU A 179 3.43 -21.74 -12.97
CA GLU A 179 2.59 -20.64 -13.46
C GLU A 179 3.34 -19.32 -13.57
N LEU A 180 4.61 -19.29 -13.20
CA LEU A 180 5.41 -18.07 -13.26
C LEU A 180 5.86 -17.74 -14.67
N VAL A 181 6.08 -16.44 -14.88
CA VAL A 181 6.57 -15.90 -16.15
C VAL A 181 7.84 -15.08 -15.96
N ILE A 182 8.69 -15.11 -16.99
CA ILE A 182 9.91 -14.31 -17.06
C ILE A 182 10.08 -13.78 -18.50
N GLY A 183 10.78 -12.66 -18.66
CA GLY A 183 11.20 -12.18 -19.97
C GLY A 183 12.62 -12.63 -20.25
N LYS A 184 12.85 -13.36 -21.36
CA LYS A 184 14.20 -13.81 -21.79
C LYS A 184 15.11 -12.66 -22.23
N GLY A 185 14.54 -11.54 -22.60
CA GLY A 185 15.25 -10.46 -23.27
C GLY A 185 15.09 -10.54 -24.80
N CYS A 186 14.81 -9.41 -25.43
CA CYS A 186 14.70 -9.24 -26.87
C CYS A 186 15.01 -7.77 -27.24
N ASP A 187 15.03 -7.46 -28.52
CA ASP A 187 15.31 -6.10 -29.00
C ASP A 187 14.28 -5.09 -28.50
N ALA A 188 12.99 -5.47 -28.43
CA ALA A 188 11.92 -4.60 -27.94
C ALA A 188 12.13 -4.15 -26.47
N CYS A 189 12.71 -4.98 -25.62
CA CYS A 189 13.03 -4.64 -24.24
C CYS A 189 14.52 -4.36 -24.01
N ARG A 190 15.33 -4.22 -25.06
CA ARG A 190 16.79 -4.02 -25.00
C ARG A 190 17.46 -5.10 -24.13
N SER A 191 17.10 -6.34 -24.35
CA SER A 191 17.60 -7.53 -23.65
C SER A 191 17.37 -7.57 -22.12
N THR A 192 16.53 -6.67 -21.57
CA THR A 192 16.28 -6.60 -20.12
C THR A 192 15.24 -7.61 -19.63
N GLY A 193 14.41 -8.15 -20.51
CA GLY A 193 13.24 -8.97 -20.15
C GLY A 193 12.04 -8.17 -19.62
N TYR A 194 12.16 -6.83 -19.47
CA TYR A 194 11.12 -5.97 -18.93
C TYR A 194 10.79 -4.80 -19.85
N ALA A 195 9.51 -4.41 -19.92
CA ALA A 195 9.04 -3.26 -20.68
C ALA A 195 7.88 -2.55 -19.95
N GLY A 196 8.11 -1.29 -19.60
CA GLY A 196 7.16 -0.49 -18.81
C GLY A 196 7.14 -0.84 -17.32
N ARG A 197 6.22 -0.20 -16.60
CA ARG A 197 6.06 -0.34 -15.15
C ARG A 197 4.58 -0.46 -14.79
N CYS A 198 4.28 -1.06 -13.64
CA CYS A 198 2.97 -1.00 -13.00
C CYS A 198 3.12 -0.70 -11.51
N GLY A 199 2.06 -0.16 -10.92
CA GLY A 199 2.02 0.09 -9.47
C GLY A 199 1.71 -1.18 -8.70
N ILE A 200 2.27 -1.33 -7.52
CA ILE A 200 1.75 -2.16 -6.44
C ILE A 200 1.31 -1.24 -5.32
N HIS A 201 0.22 -1.61 -4.65
CA HIS A 201 -0.50 -0.70 -3.77
C HIS A 201 -0.88 -1.39 -2.46
N GLU A 202 -0.90 -0.57 -1.41
CA GLU A 202 -1.44 -0.90 -0.10
C GLU A 202 -2.34 0.25 0.31
N LEU A 203 -3.64 -0.01 0.51
CA LEU A 203 -4.62 1.01 0.87
C LEU A 203 -5.07 0.82 2.31
N LEU A 204 -4.82 1.81 3.13
CA LEU A 204 -5.39 1.94 4.46
C LEU A 204 -6.57 2.90 4.41
N VAL A 205 -7.77 2.40 4.66
CA VAL A 205 -8.98 3.21 4.84
C VAL A 205 -9.16 3.49 6.33
N ILE A 206 -9.41 4.74 6.69
CA ILE A 206 -9.60 5.16 8.08
C ILE A 206 -11.09 5.08 8.43
N ASP A 207 -11.52 3.92 8.83
CA ASP A 207 -12.86 3.69 9.38
C ASP A 207 -12.94 4.03 10.88
N ASP A 208 -14.13 3.91 11.47
CA ASP A 208 -14.34 4.21 12.88
C ASP A 208 -13.53 3.34 13.83
N HIS A 209 -13.27 2.09 13.43
CA HIS A 209 -12.44 1.18 14.20
C HIS A 209 -10.98 1.64 14.18
N PHE A 210 -10.45 1.99 13.00
CA PHE A 210 -9.08 2.47 12.86
C PHE A 210 -8.85 3.82 13.57
N ARG A 211 -9.86 4.72 13.57
CA ARG A 211 -9.83 5.97 14.34
C ARG A 211 -9.61 5.74 15.84
N GLN A 212 -10.19 4.68 16.40
CA GLN A 212 -9.98 4.34 17.81
C GLN A 212 -8.53 3.92 18.09
N PHE A 213 -7.90 3.17 17.20
CA PHE A 213 -6.47 2.83 17.33
C PHE A 213 -5.58 4.06 17.25
N ILE A 214 -5.83 4.97 16.31
CA ILE A 214 -5.06 6.22 16.20
C ILE A 214 -5.13 7.01 17.50
N ASN A 215 -6.31 7.13 18.09
CA ASN A 215 -6.52 7.89 19.33
C ASN A 215 -5.91 7.20 20.57
N ALA A 216 -5.84 5.88 20.58
CA ALA A 216 -5.30 5.11 21.69
C ALA A 216 -3.77 5.09 21.69
N ASP A 217 -3.16 4.78 20.57
CA ASP A 217 -1.70 4.72 20.39
C ASP A 217 -1.33 4.67 18.91
N ALA A 218 -0.85 5.78 18.38
CA ALA A 218 -0.45 5.93 16.99
C ALA A 218 0.98 5.41 16.69
N ALA A 219 1.56 4.56 17.55
CA ALA A 219 2.84 3.92 17.29
C ALA A 219 2.78 3.01 16.05
N VAL A 220 3.87 2.99 15.26
CA VAL A 220 3.94 2.28 13.98
C VAL A 220 3.53 0.82 14.09
N ASP A 221 4.03 0.10 15.11
CA ASP A 221 3.76 -1.33 15.27
C ASP A 221 2.29 -1.61 15.58
N ASN A 222 1.62 -0.72 16.33
CA ASN A 222 0.20 -0.84 16.61
C ASN A 222 -0.64 -0.55 15.35
N MET A 223 -0.24 0.46 14.57
CA MET A 223 -0.90 0.79 13.30
C MET A 223 -0.75 -0.35 12.28
N ARG A 224 0.44 -0.95 12.16
CA ARG A 224 0.67 -2.13 11.32
C ARG A 224 -0.17 -3.33 11.77
N ARG A 225 -0.27 -3.55 13.09
CA ARG A 225 -1.11 -4.64 13.63
C ARG A 225 -2.59 -4.42 13.32
N ALA A 226 -3.10 -3.20 13.50
CA ALA A 226 -4.46 -2.84 13.15
C ALA A 226 -4.72 -3.02 11.64
N PHE A 227 -3.79 -2.57 10.79
CA PHE A 227 -3.89 -2.76 9.34
C PHE A 227 -3.96 -4.24 8.95
N ARG A 228 -3.11 -5.10 9.52
CA ARG A 228 -3.18 -6.55 9.29
C ARG A 228 -4.54 -7.16 9.65
N GLN A 229 -5.18 -6.66 10.71
CA GLN A 229 -6.51 -7.12 11.13
C GLN A 229 -7.64 -6.67 10.20
N SER A 230 -7.43 -5.64 9.40
CA SER A 230 -8.44 -5.15 8.44
C SER A 230 -8.65 -6.07 7.24
N GLY A 231 -7.71 -6.98 6.97
CA GLY A 231 -7.76 -7.90 5.83
C GLY A 231 -7.42 -7.27 4.48
N TRP A 232 -7.00 -6.01 4.45
CA TRP A 232 -6.50 -5.38 3.23
C TRP A 232 -5.09 -5.91 2.88
N PRO A 233 -4.82 -6.15 1.58
CA PRO A 233 -3.50 -6.62 1.16
C PRO A 233 -2.44 -5.54 1.38
N ASN A 234 -1.26 -5.95 1.84
CA ASN A 234 -0.08 -5.11 1.88
C ASN A 234 0.58 -5.02 0.49
N LEU A 235 1.66 -4.21 0.37
CA LEU A 235 2.38 -4.03 -0.89
C LEU A 235 2.91 -5.34 -1.48
N PHE A 236 3.38 -6.25 -0.63
CA PHE A 236 3.92 -7.54 -1.05
C PHE A 236 2.81 -8.45 -1.60
N GLU A 237 1.68 -8.53 -0.91
CA GLU A 237 0.53 -9.37 -1.31
C GLU A 237 -0.12 -8.85 -2.60
N ASP A 238 -0.30 -7.53 -2.77
CA ASP A 238 -0.76 -6.95 -4.05
C ASP A 238 0.25 -7.25 -5.18
N GLY A 239 1.54 -7.20 -4.85
CA GLY A 239 2.61 -7.60 -5.76
C GLY A 239 2.50 -9.06 -6.20
N LEU A 240 2.27 -10.00 -5.27
CA LEU A 240 2.07 -11.41 -5.58
C LEU A 240 0.84 -11.65 -6.48
N GLN A 241 -0.24 -10.89 -6.31
CA GLN A 241 -1.38 -10.97 -7.24
C GLN A 241 -0.98 -10.58 -8.66
N LYS A 242 -0.10 -9.60 -8.84
CA LYS A 242 0.42 -9.22 -10.17
C LYS A 242 1.38 -10.25 -10.74
N VAL A 243 2.14 -10.96 -9.90
CA VAL A 243 2.92 -12.13 -10.31
C VAL A 243 2.00 -13.23 -10.82
N LYS A 244 0.92 -13.56 -10.09
CA LYS A 244 -0.10 -14.54 -10.49
C LYS A 244 -0.75 -14.19 -11.83
N GLN A 245 -0.95 -12.91 -12.10
CA GLN A 245 -1.48 -12.41 -13.39
C GLN A 245 -0.41 -12.41 -14.51
N GLY A 246 0.83 -12.77 -14.21
CA GLY A 246 1.94 -12.76 -15.18
C GLY A 246 2.33 -11.36 -15.64
N ILE A 247 2.06 -10.32 -14.83
CA ILE A 247 2.40 -8.91 -15.15
C ILE A 247 3.86 -8.60 -14.80
N THR A 248 4.35 -9.16 -13.71
CA THR A 248 5.71 -8.95 -13.18
C THR A 248 6.28 -10.26 -12.67
N THR A 249 7.53 -10.22 -12.18
CA THR A 249 8.20 -11.38 -11.59
C THR A 249 8.26 -11.27 -10.08
N ILE A 250 8.40 -12.41 -9.40
CA ILE A 250 8.58 -12.43 -7.95
C ILE A 250 9.87 -11.71 -7.51
N ASP A 251 10.95 -11.79 -8.32
CA ASP A 251 12.20 -11.08 -8.04
C ASP A 251 12.02 -9.55 -8.02
N GLU A 252 11.14 -9.02 -8.89
CA GLU A 252 10.81 -7.59 -8.87
C GLU A 252 10.04 -7.20 -7.60
N ILE A 253 9.13 -8.05 -7.12
CA ILE A 253 8.42 -7.80 -5.87
C ILE A 253 9.39 -7.82 -4.69
N LEU A 254 10.24 -8.84 -4.59
CA LEU A 254 11.25 -8.96 -3.52
C LEU A 254 12.27 -7.82 -3.54
N ARG A 255 12.51 -7.21 -4.71
CA ARG A 255 13.41 -6.05 -4.85
C ARG A 255 12.83 -4.77 -4.26
N VAL A 256 11.51 -4.59 -4.32
CA VAL A 256 10.84 -3.32 -3.97
C VAL A 256 10.01 -3.38 -2.70
N ALA A 257 9.50 -4.56 -2.32
CA ALA A 257 8.79 -4.76 -1.06
C ALA A 257 9.80 -4.90 0.09
N GLU A 258 9.41 -4.42 1.26
CA GLU A 258 10.26 -4.56 2.45
C GLU A 258 10.27 -6.02 2.94
N ALA A 259 11.38 -6.40 3.58
CA ALA A 259 11.47 -7.72 4.21
C ALA A 259 10.41 -7.91 5.32
N ALA A 260 9.96 -6.83 5.95
CA ALA A 260 8.89 -6.84 6.93
C ALA A 260 7.54 -7.24 6.32
N ASP A 261 7.19 -6.68 5.14
CA ASP A 261 5.94 -6.99 4.44
C ASP A 261 5.89 -8.47 4.04
N ALA A 262 7.01 -9.00 3.55
CA ALA A 262 7.15 -10.42 3.21
C ALA A 262 7.09 -11.34 4.44
N ALA A 263 7.68 -10.92 5.57
CA ALA A 263 7.65 -11.67 6.83
C ALA A 263 6.24 -11.68 7.44
N ASP A 264 5.54 -10.57 7.39
CA ASP A 264 4.16 -10.44 7.87
C ASP A 264 3.22 -11.36 7.06
N ALA A 265 3.36 -11.38 5.74
CA ALA A 265 2.59 -12.26 4.86
C ALA A 265 2.86 -13.76 5.15
N LEU A 266 4.10 -14.12 5.47
CA LEU A 266 4.46 -15.50 5.84
C LEU A 266 3.89 -15.94 7.20
N GLN A 267 3.69 -15.02 8.15
CA GLN A 267 3.14 -15.31 9.47
C GLN A 267 1.61 -15.50 9.49
N GLN A 268 0.91 -15.01 8.47
CA GLN A 268 -0.55 -15.11 8.35
C GLN A 268 -1.03 -16.44 7.76
N GLN A 269 -0.15 -17.32 7.30
CA GLN A 269 -0.55 -18.64 6.84
C GLN A 269 -1.05 -19.49 8.02
N PRO A 270 -2.27 -20.10 7.92
CA PRO A 270 -2.67 -21.11 8.89
C PRO A 270 -1.66 -22.26 8.84
N PRO A 271 -1.35 -22.90 9.99
CA PRO A 271 -0.40 -24.01 10.02
C PRO A 271 -0.81 -25.06 8.98
N SER A 272 0.11 -25.38 8.06
CA SER A 272 -0.10 -26.42 7.07
C SER A 272 -0.50 -27.71 7.76
N GLN A 273 -1.61 -28.33 7.33
CA GLN A 273 -2.09 -29.63 7.79
C GLN A 273 -1.14 -30.76 7.30
N THR A 274 0.09 -30.76 7.73
CA THR A 274 1.04 -31.83 7.51
C THR A 274 1.82 -32.06 8.78
N GLU A 275 1.16 -32.72 9.74
CA GLU A 275 1.79 -33.53 10.78
C GLU A 275 0.68 -34.20 11.62
N ASN A 276 0.01 -35.19 11.02
CA ASN A 276 -0.66 -36.26 11.75
C ASN A 276 -0.61 -37.53 10.91
N MET A 277 0.59 -37.99 10.67
CA MET A 277 0.83 -39.43 10.45
C MET A 277 1.30 -39.98 11.79
N THR A 278 0.36 -40.43 12.61
CA THR A 278 0.64 -41.38 13.70
C THR A 278 1.19 -42.65 13.06
N PRO A 279 2.31 -43.22 13.56
CA PRO A 279 2.72 -44.55 13.16
C PRO A 279 1.68 -45.54 13.67
N GLU A 280 1.10 -46.32 12.76
CA GLU A 280 0.34 -47.52 13.11
C GLU A 280 1.23 -48.45 13.95
N ALA A 281 0.80 -48.71 15.17
CA ALA A 281 1.39 -49.73 16.01
C ALA A 281 1.03 -51.09 15.42
N ASP A 282 2.03 -51.79 14.95
CA ASP A 282 2.03 -53.19 14.54
C ASP A 282 1.63 -54.06 15.75
N CYS A 283 0.41 -54.61 15.74
CA CYS A 283 -0.06 -55.62 16.66
C CYS A 283 0.37 -56.98 16.15
N GLY A 284 1.54 -57.43 16.57
CA GLY A 284 1.92 -58.83 16.45
C GLY A 284 1.06 -59.72 17.34
N GLU A 285 0.41 -60.69 16.68
CA GLU A 285 -0.23 -61.86 17.29
C GLU A 285 0.80 -62.69 18.05
N ASP A 286 0.49 -63.08 19.29
CA ASP A 286 0.93 -64.39 19.81
C ASP A 286 -0.07 -64.96 20.80
N SER A 287 -0.32 -66.22 20.57
CA SER A 287 -1.35 -67.11 21.10
C SER A 287 -1.07 -67.61 22.53
N PRO A 288 -2.00 -68.37 23.13
CA PRO A 288 -2.21 -68.52 24.57
C PRO A 288 -1.46 -69.70 25.21
N VAL A 289 -1.13 -69.58 26.47
CA VAL A 289 -0.76 -70.74 27.32
C VAL A 289 -1.55 -70.78 28.61
N ALA A 290 -2.03 -71.96 28.84
CA ALA A 290 -2.99 -72.49 29.80
C ALA A 290 -2.67 -72.26 31.30
N VAL A 291 -3.77 -72.19 32.04
CA VAL A 291 -4.18 -72.89 33.26
C VAL A 291 -3.10 -73.29 34.25
N HIS A 292 -3.22 -72.82 35.50
CA HIS A 292 -3.31 -73.71 36.69
C HIS A 292 -4.01 -72.99 37.83
N GLN A 293 -5.13 -73.64 38.27
CA GLN A 293 -5.68 -73.55 39.61
C GLN A 293 -4.64 -74.00 40.63
N ILE A 294 -4.66 -73.43 41.84
CA ILE A 294 -4.57 -74.13 43.10
C ILE A 294 -5.11 -73.27 44.26
N ASP A 295 -5.94 -73.88 45.03
CA ASP A 295 -6.60 -73.55 46.27
C ASP A 295 -5.73 -72.87 47.35
N GLY A 296 -6.43 -72.07 48.20
CA GLY A 296 -5.95 -71.56 49.49
C GLY A 296 -6.82 -70.43 50.04
#